data_ed0add1f31291402e2f42ec839d42e5e
#
_entry.id   ed0add1f31291402e2f42ec839d42e5e
#
_cell.length_a   1.000
_cell.length_b   1.000
_cell.length_c   1.000
_cell.angle_alpha   90.00
_cell.angle_beta   90.00
_cell.angle_gamma   90.00
#
_symmetry.space_group_name_H-M   'P 1'
#
loop_
_entity.id
_entity.type
_entity.pdbx_description
1 polymer ?
#
loop_
_entity_poly.entity_id
_entity_poly.type
_entity_poly.pdbx_seq_one_letter_code
_entity_poly.pdbx_strand_id
1 'polypeptide(L)'
;MVNLEPSESLLEGRRYLEWLASDCEIIKDYSLQGEEIWLLKIRLKNNGRKSKYIPDYSDWHVFIDSKYPNGNIQFYPSKKNGISCVFPHQSPHSEEISEEDYFRSNICLEQFSPSLEFDVEDANSKLYNYTEKALEWIKQAANGDLLADGDFFEKVAYPIKKFHKKVLFSEDEKSFVDWNKYEDERVGFLNMKAGKPGTEYQDFWYVTDYYKGVSGYMKKDATIISYSWGKYVTDEKSRGEKGIWIKLLSMPCIKPWQAPKNWPQLIKIFEENNLNFTEDVMPFLNNLRDRNSHVMMLGFPVSERIGGQISEMHWQSLELPVLSDYKTPNRFFKGFQKNIKGFEMADMRRIFFREKISLEWLSTKNWSPDNLVSRGNLSKDIKKRKFLFVGAGALGSMLAEMLVRSGVIQLDIVDYDVLEMGNLTRHSLTASDIGKYKATSMEKKLIESFIHYRGKGFNMTVEEFFKKQDFDMNEYDVIIETTGNDKVLDLIASKKLNLIVISTSLGLYAKRMYINIQHGSKVELTKFKESILEWIEKDREEFSHMEYPRDGLGCWHPLFPARIDHLSMLASSSMSIIESDILQTKESLTIIERGELGTVSILKRKEFTDGD
;
A
#
# COMPACT_ATOMS: atom_id res chain seq x y z
N MET A 1 42.08 20.57 13.27
CA MET A 1 40.89 19.90 13.79
C MET A 1 40.60 20.55 15.12
N VAL A 2 39.46 21.21 15.26
CA VAL A 2 39.00 21.75 16.53
C VAL A 2 38.67 20.55 17.39
N ASN A 3 39.34 20.37 18.54
CA ASN A 3 38.92 19.38 19.54
C ASN A 3 37.55 19.88 20.12
N LEU A 4 36.45 19.42 19.54
CA LEU A 4 35.15 19.63 20.15
C LEU A 4 35.09 18.72 21.39
N GLU A 5 34.84 19.33 22.54
CA GLU A 5 34.57 18.61 23.79
C GLU A 5 33.07 18.28 23.87
N PRO A 6 32.68 17.17 24.53
CA PRO A 6 31.29 16.87 24.79
C PRO A 6 30.58 17.99 25.55
N SER A 7 29.34 18.27 25.22
CA SER A 7 28.53 19.27 25.94
C SER A 7 28.34 18.88 27.42
N GLU A 8 28.10 19.85 28.28
CA GLU A 8 27.82 19.55 29.70
C GLU A 8 26.64 18.59 29.86
N SER A 9 25.60 18.75 29.06
CA SER A 9 24.44 17.83 29.06
C SER A 9 24.83 16.38 28.74
N LEU A 10 25.76 16.15 27.78
CA LEU A 10 26.27 14.82 27.50
C LEU A 10 27.07 14.25 28.69
N LEU A 11 27.88 15.07 29.32
CA LEU A 11 28.66 14.66 30.48
C LEU A 11 27.77 14.35 31.69
N GLU A 12 26.72 15.12 31.92
CA GLU A 12 25.70 14.85 32.93
C GLU A 12 24.97 13.54 32.70
N GLY A 13 24.49 13.30 31.49
CA GLY A 13 23.83 12.03 31.11
C GLY A 13 24.76 10.82 31.30
N ARG A 14 26.05 10.96 30.96
CA ARG A 14 27.05 9.91 31.17
C ARG A 14 27.29 9.65 32.68
N ARG A 15 27.45 10.69 33.52
CA ARG A 15 27.63 10.56 34.99
C ARG A 15 26.42 9.86 35.60
N TYR A 16 25.22 10.23 35.16
CA TYR A 16 23.97 9.65 35.66
C TYR A 16 23.85 8.17 35.29
N LEU A 17 24.20 7.81 34.02
CA LEU A 17 24.29 6.43 33.57
C LEU A 17 25.27 5.63 34.45
N GLU A 18 26.48 6.12 34.64
CA GLU A 18 27.54 5.45 35.40
C GLU A 18 27.14 5.26 36.90
N TRP A 19 26.38 6.18 37.45
CA TRP A 19 25.93 6.12 38.85
C TRP A 19 24.77 5.14 39.08
N LEU A 20 23.82 5.04 38.15
CA LEU A 20 22.59 4.25 38.33
C LEU A 20 22.61 2.87 37.68
N ALA A 21 23.29 2.71 36.56
CA ALA A 21 23.23 1.48 35.78
C ALA A 21 24.23 0.43 36.30
N SER A 22 23.77 -0.48 37.18
CA SER A 22 24.60 -1.59 37.69
C SER A 22 25.00 -2.64 36.66
N ASP A 23 24.24 -2.76 35.60
CA ASP A 23 24.40 -3.76 34.53
C ASP A 23 25.01 -3.16 33.23
N CYS A 24 25.58 -1.95 33.32
CA CYS A 24 26.25 -1.23 32.27
C CYS A 24 27.67 -0.84 32.67
N GLU A 25 28.66 -1.13 31.86
CA GLU A 25 30.06 -0.71 32.00
C GLU A 25 30.47 0.18 30.83
N ILE A 26 31.05 1.34 31.06
CA ILE A 26 31.61 2.20 30.03
C ILE A 26 33.00 1.67 29.64
N ILE A 27 33.12 1.15 28.39
CA ILE A 27 34.37 0.58 27.87
C ILE A 27 35.27 1.68 27.30
N LYS A 28 34.67 2.64 26.59
CA LYS A 28 35.37 3.75 25.97
C LYS A 28 34.51 5.00 26.01
N ASP A 29 35.12 6.08 26.47
CA ASP A 29 34.46 7.38 26.60
C ASP A 29 34.18 8.03 25.22
N TYR A 30 33.46 9.12 25.25
CA TYR A 30 33.00 9.83 24.05
C TYR A 30 34.11 10.06 23.04
N SER A 31 33.80 9.79 21.79
CA SER A 31 34.59 10.17 20.63
C SER A 31 33.67 10.74 19.56
N LEU A 32 34.03 11.88 18.97
CA LEU A 32 33.25 12.52 17.92
C LEU A 32 33.40 11.74 16.61
N GLN A 33 32.27 11.44 15.97
CA GLN A 33 32.18 10.81 14.65
C GLN A 33 31.61 11.83 13.65
N GLY A 34 32.45 12.32 12.73
CA GLY A 34 32.06 13.44 11.88
C GLY A 34 31.91 14.75 12.67
N GLU A 35 30.87 15.53 12.38
CA GLU A 35 30.66 16.85 13.01
C GLU A 35 29.50 16.87 14.01
N GLU A 36 28.61 15.86 13.99
CA GLU A 36 27.33 15.93 14.71
C GLU A 36 26.98 14.72 15.59
N ILE A 37 27.84 13.70 15.69
CA ILE A 37 27.51 12.46 16.40
C ILE A 37 28.61 12.10 17.40
N TRP A 38 28.22 11.87 18.62
CA TRP A 38 29.09 11.33 19.67
C TRP A 38 28.92 9.81 19.77
N LEU A 39 30.04 9.11 19.85
CA LEU A 39 30.08 7.67 20.06
C LEU A 39 30.56 7.35 21.46
N LEU A 40 29.74 6.64 22.22
CA LEU A 40 30.08 6.03 23.50
C LEU A 40 30.12 4.49 23.33
N LYS A 41 31.14 3.82 23.87
CA LYS A 41 31.18 2.36 23.84
C LYS A 41 30.92 1.79 25.23
N ILE A 42 29.89 0.95 25.33
CA ILE A 42 29.45 0.35 26.59
C ILE A 42 29.38 -1.16 26.49
N ARG A 43 29.40 -1.82 27.62
CA ARG A 43 29.13 -3.25 27.82
C ARG A 43 27.86 -3.40 28.64
N LEU A 44 26.94 -4.21 28.13
CA LEU A 44 25.67 -4.51 28.77
C LEU A 44 25.60 -5.96 29.19
N LYS A 45 25.04 -6.21 30.37
CA LYS A 45 24.86 -7.55 30.93
C LYS A 45 23.53 -8.14 30.47
N ASN A 46 23.54 -9.41 30.15
CA ASN A 46 22.31 -10.15 29.87
C ASN A 46 21.68 -10.63 31.18
N ASN A 47 20.54 -10.06 31.55
CA ASN A 47 19.74 -10.45 32.71
C ASN A 47 18.64 -11.48 32.39
N GLY A 48 18.61 -11.97 31.13
CA GLY A 48 17.71 -13.02 30.68
C GLY A 48 18.27 -14.44 30.87
N ARG A 49 17.61 -15.39 30.23
CA ARG A 49 18.04 -16.79 30.24
C ARG A 49 19.35 -16.97 29.48
N LYS A 50 20.09 -18.05 29.82
CA LYS A 50 21.24 -18.46 29.03
C LYS A 50 20.85 -18.76 27.59
N SER A 51 21.44 -18.06 26.63
CA SER A 51 21.12 -18.18 25.22
C SER A 51 22.38 -18.53 24.42
N LYS A 52 22.24 -19.33 23.35
CA LYS A 52 23.35 -19.57 22.43
C LYS A 52 23.62 -18.41 21.48
N TYR A 53 22.71 -17.44 21.42
CA TYR A 53 22.79 -16.29 20.52
C TYR A 53 23.12 -14.99 21.23
N ILE A 54 22.79 -14.88 22.52
CA ILE A 54 23.05 -13.71 23.35
C ILE A 54 24.08 -14.09 24.40
N PRO A 55 25.29 -13.48 24.41
CA PRO A 55 26.30 -13.73 25.43
C PRO A 55 25.90 -13.15 26.80
N ASP A 56 26.58 -13.59 27.88
CA ASP A 56 26.35 -13.04 29.23
C ASP A 56 26.63 -11.55 29.33
N TYR A 57 27.56 -11.05 28.52
CA TYR A 57 27.88 -9.64 28.33
C TYR A 57 28.04 -9.34 26.85
N SER A 58 27.51 -8.20 26.40
CA SER A 58 27.63 -7.76 25.00
C SER A 58 28.12 -6.31 24.91
N ASP A 59 29.04 -6.05 23.97
CA ASP A 59 29.60 -4.73 23.71
C ASP A 59 28.75 -3.99 22.66
N TRP A 60 28.52 -2.70 22.90
CA TRP A 60 27.67 -1.84 22.09
C TRP A 60 28.32 -0.52 21.75
N HIS A 61 28.06 -0.01 20.56
CA HIS A 61 28.37 1.33 20.12
C HIS A 61 27.10 2.17 20.20
N VAL A 62 27.09 3.16 21.07
CA VAL A 62 25.95 4.05 21.29
C VAL A 62 26.24 5.37 20.58
N PHE A 63 25.45 5.66 19.56
CA PHE A 63 25.52 6.88 18.78
C PHE A 63 24.53 7.89 19.33
N ILE A 64 25.01 9.07 19.68
CA ILE A 64 24.25 10.11 20.34
C ILE A 64 24.39 11.40 19.54
N ASP A 65 23.28 12.02 19.17
CA ASP A 65 23.25 13.30 18.47
C ASP A 65 23.95 14.38 19.32
N SER A 66 24.72 15.26 18.69
CA SER A 66 25.41 16.37 19.34
C SER A 66 24.46 17.39 19.99
N LYS A 67 23.18 17.39 19.59
CA LYS A 67 22.11 18.22 20.17
C LYS A 67 21.51 17.64 21.45
N TYR A 68 22.11 16.58 22.01
CA TYR A 68 21.64 15.97 23.25
C TYR A 68 21.33 17.03 24.35
N PRO A 69 20.20 16.91 25.08
CA PRO A 69 19.25 15.79 25.13
C PRO A 69 18.28 15.70 23.94
N ASN A 70 18.21 16.69 23.09
CA ASN A 70 17.47 16.61 21.84
C ASN A 70 18.20 15.68 20.86
N GLY A 71 17.46 15.13 19.88
CA GLY A 71 18.02 14.21 18.90
C GLY A 71 17.99 12.74 19.33
N ASN A 72 18.57 11.88 18.49
CA ASN A 72 18.44 10.43 18.58
C ASN A 72 19.57 9.79 19.37
N ILE A 73 19.24 8.66 20.03
CA ILE A 73 20.21 7.73 20.62
C ILE A 73 19.99 6.38 19.94
N GLN A 74 21.05 5.79 19.39
CA GLN A 74 21.00 4.53 18.66
C GLN A 74 22.05 3.55 19.17
N PHE A 75 21.66 2.28 19.34
CA PHE A 75 22.51 1.22 19.85
C PHE A 75 22.86 0.23 18.76
N TYR A 76 24.15 0.06 18.47
CA TYR A 76 24.68 -0.85 17.47
C TYR A 76 25.54 -1.93 18.15
N PRO A 77 25.32 -3.23 17.90
CA PRO A 77 26.16 -4.27 18.48
C PRO A 77 27.56 -4.24 17.89
N SER A 78 28.58 -4.38 18.75
CA SER A 78 29.97 -4.48 18.33
C SER A 78 30.24 -5.76 17.57
N LYS A 79 31.13 -5.75 16.56
CA LYS A 79 31.57 -6.97 15.88
C LYS A 79 32.35 -7.90 16.79
N LYS A 80 33.11 -7.35 17.73
CA LYS A 80 33.84 -8.10 18.75
C LYS A 80 33.04 -8.03 20.07
N ASN A 81 32.76 -9.18 20.65
CA ASN A 81 32.00 -9.34 21.89
C ASN A 81 30.54 -8.82 21.84
N GLY A 82 30.01 -8.46 20.67
CA GLY A 82 28.64 -8.05 20.50
C GLY A 82 27.74 -9.21 20.05
N ILE A 83 26.49 -8.86 19.73
CA ILE A 83 25.51 -9.81 19.21
C ILE A 83 25.68 -9.93 17.71
N SER A 84 25.99 -11.12 17.20
CA SER A 84 26.27 -11.37 15.78
C SER A 84 25.06 -11.81 14.96
N CYS A 85 23.93 -12.11 15.61
CA CYS A 85 22.67 -12.48 14.99
C CYS A 85 21.72 -11.29 14.94
N VAL A 86 20.75 -11.32 14.03
CA VAL A 86 19.65 -10.38 13.98
C VAL A 86 18.46 -10.95 14.73
N PHE A 87 17.73 -10.10 15.41
CA PHE A 87 16.52 -10.40 16.19
C PHE A 87 15.34 -9.55 15.70
N PRO A 88 14.11 -9.84 16.10
CA PRO A 88 12.99 -8.94 15.95
C PRO A 88 13.31 -7.55 16.52
N HIS A 89 12.69 -6.51 15.96
CA HIS A 89 12.93 -5.12 16.36
C HIS A 89 14.40 -4.68 16.23
N GLN A 90 15.10 -5.25 15.26
CA GLN A 90 16.48 -4.88 14.93
C GLN A 90 16.63 -4.70 13.41
N SER A 91 17.32 -3.64 13.01
CA SER A 91 17.67 -3.45 11.60
C SER A 91 18.54 -4.62 11.10
N PRO A 92 18.41 -5.05 9.84
CA PRO A 92 19.23 -6.14 9.32
C PRO A 92 20.69 -5.76 9.29
N HIS A 93 21.58 -6.75 9.46
CA HIS A 93 23.01 -6.54 9.22
C HIS A 93 23.24 -6.18 7.74
N SER A 94 23.92 -5.06 7.47
CA SER A 94 24.35 -4.74 6.11
C SER A 94 25.38 -5.78 5.67
N GLU A 95 25.25 -6.30 4.43
CA GLU A 95 26.21 -7.24 3.85
C GLU A 95 27.52 -6.54 3.41
N GLU A 96 27.60 -5.22 3.47
CA GLU A 96 28.81 -4.47 3.13
C GLU A 96 29.89 -4.76 4.16
N ILE A 97 31.07 -5.13 3.66
CA ILE A 97 32.28 -5.26 4.46
C ILE A 97 32.67 -3.84 4.87
N SER A 98 32.15 -3.38 5.99
CA SER A 98 32.57 -2.11 6.56
C SER A 98 33.82 -2.32 7.42
N GLU A 99 34.76 -1.37 7.38
CA GLU A 99 35.93 -1.35 8.26
C GLU A 99 35.58 -1.00 9.71
N GLU A 100 34.30 -0.72 9.96
CA GLU A 100 33.76 -0.35 11.28
C GLU A 100 33.80 -1.53 12.25
N ASP A 101 34.00 -1.23 13.54
CA ASP A 101 34.05 -2.23 14.61
C ASP A 101 32.67 -2.69 15.10
N TYR A 102 31.58 -2.24 14.47
CA TYR A 102 30.19 -2.56 14.82
C TYR A 102 29.40 -3.02 13.60
N PHE A 103 28.28 -3.71 13.86
CA PHE A 103 27.29 -4.01 12.83
C PHE A 103 26.34 -2.81 12.66
N ARG A 104 26.10 -2.35 11.44
CA ARG A 104 25.12 -1.31 11.12
C ARG A 104 23.68 -1.81 11.26
N SER A 105 23.32 -2.21 12.45
CA SER A 105 22.11 -2.96 12.78
C SER A 105 21.63 -2.52 14.15
N ASN A 106 21.05 -1.31 14.19
CA ASN A 106 20.52 -0.74 15.44
C ASN A 106 19.28 -1.50 15.90
N ILE A 107 19.09 -1.53 17.22
CA ILE A 107 17.88 -2.04 17.84
C ILE A 107 16.82 -0.95 17.94
N CYS A 108 15.54 -1.31 17.75
CA CYS A 108 14.41 -0.40 17.93
C CYS A 108 14.03 -0.38 19.41
N LEU A 109 14.18 0.76 20.07
CA LEU A 109 13.89 0.93 21.50
C LEU A 109 12.56 1.63 21.78
N GLU A 110 11.86 2.12 20.75
CA GLU A 110 10.61 2.87 20.93
C GLU A 110 9.47 2.00 21.47
N GLN A 111 9.43 0.73 21.12
CA GLN A 111 8.39 -0.20 21.58
C GLN A 111 8.57 -0.62 23.06
N PHE A 112 9.77 -0.48 23.58
CA PHE A 112 10.11 -0.81 24.97
C PHE A 112 9.88 0.37 25.92
N SER A 113 8.91 1.24 25.60
CA SER A 113 8.48 2.30 26.50
C SER A 113 7.44 1.72 27.46
N PRO A 114 7.80 1.32 28.67
CA PRO A 114 6.81 1.20 29.71
C PRO A 114 6.18 2.58 29.91
N SER A 115 4.97 2.61 30.41
CA SER A 115 4.13 3.77 30.70
C SER A 115 4.75 4.85 31.62
N LEU A 116 6.05 5.03 31.57
CA LEU A 116 6.75 6.11 32.23
C LEU A 116 6.70 7.33 31.33
N GLU A 117 6.03 8.37 31.78
CA GLU A 117 6.15 9.72 31.26
C GLU A 117 7.62 10.17 31.46
N PHE A 118 8.45 9.84 30.45
CA PHE A 118 9.81 10.36 30.43
C PHE A 118 9.75 11.81 29.95
N ASP A 119 10.33 12.70 30.74
CA ASP A 119 10.74 13.98 30.20
C ASP A 119 11.83 13.72 29.15
N VAL A 120 11.41 13.76 27.88
CA VAL A 120 12.27 13.46 26.71
C VAL A 120 13.44 14.46 26.61
N GLU A 121 13.37 15.56 27.34
CA GLU A 121 14.34 16.67 27.34
C GLU A 121 15.26 16.65 28.56
N ASP A 122 15.05 15.75 29.56
CA ASP A 122 15.94 15.66 30.71
C ASP A 122 17.31 15.07 30.34
N ALA A 123 18.32 15.92 30.36
CA ALA A 123 19.69 15.56 30.05
C ALA A 123 20.27 14.47 30.95
N ASN A 124 19.87 14.39 32.20
CA ASN A 124 20.41 13.40 33.14
C ASN A 124 19.88 12.01 32.86
N SER A 125 18.57 11.84 32.72
CA SER A 125 17.93 10.54 32.71
C SER A 125 17.82 9.92 31.30
N LYS A 126 17.89 10.72 30.24
CA LYS A 126 17.64 10.22 28.88
C LYS A 126 18.57 9.06 28.46
N LEU A 127 19.88 9.23 28.63
CA LEU A 127 20.85 8.18 28.22
C LEU A 127 20.68 6.92 29.08
N TYR A 128 20.42 7.08 30.38
CA TYR A 128 20.12 5.99 31.31
C TYR A 128 18.86 5.25 30.88
N ASN A 129 17.77 5.96 30.61
CA ASN A 129 16.50 5.37 30.20
C ASN A 129 16.60 4.56 28.89
N TYR A 130 17.35 5.08 27.90
CA TYR A 130 17.61 4.35 26.66
C TYR A 130 18.49 3.11 26.90
N THR A 131 19.42 3.16 27.85
CA THR A 131 20.24 2.01 28.24
C THR A 131 19.42 0.95 28.95
N GLU A 132 18.50 1.32 29.84
CA GLU A 132 17.55 0.38 30.48
C GLU A 132 16.64 -0.29 29.43
N LYS A 133 16.16 0.45 28.44
CA LYS A 133 15.42 -0.15 27.31
C LYS A 133 16.27 -1.14 26.52
N ALA A 134 17.55 -0.85 26.31
CA ALA A 134 18.47 -1.77 25.63
C ALA A 134 18.73 -3.03 26.47
N LEU A 135 18.87 -2.92 27.78
CA LEU A 135 18.97 -4.05 28.71
C LEU A 135 17.72 -4.92 28.69
N GLU A 136 16.52 -4.32 28.69
CA GLU A 136 15.26 -5.07 28.58
C GLU A 136 15.15 -5.75 27.20
N TRP A 137 15.54 -5.09 26.11
CA TRP A 137 15.59 -5.71 24.79
C TRP A 137 16.53 -6.93 24.76
N ILE A 138 17.73 -6.83 25.36
CA ILE A 138 18.70 -7.94 25.46
C ILE A 138 18.10 -9.12 26.25
N LYS A 139 17.43 -8.84 27.36
CA LYS A 139 16.76 -9.83 28.20
C LYS A 139 15.64 -10.53 27.44
N GLN A 140 14.79 -9.81 26.73
CA GLN A 140 13.72 -10.38 25.91
C GLN A 140 14.28 -11.17 24.73
N ALA A 141 15.34 -10.69 24.07
CA ALA A 141 16.04 -11.43 23.02
C ALA A 141 16.61 -12.76 23.52
N ALA A 142 17.19 -12.77 24.73
CA ALA A 142 17.74 -13.98 25.36
C ALA A 142 16.65 -14.99 25.74
N ASN A 143 15.50 -14.49 26.18
CA ASN A 143 14.34 -15.30 26.54
C ASN A 143 13.54 -15.83 25.34
N GLY A 144 13.63 -15.14 24.19
CA GLY A 144 12.79 -15.39 23.00
C GLY A 144 11.44 -14.69 23.04
N ASP A 145 11.32 -13.61 23.84
CA ASP A 145 10.06 -12.90 24.14
C ASP A 145 9.92 -11.56 23.40
N LEU A 146 10.80 -11.28 22.42
CA LEU A 146 10.76 -10.02 21.63
C LEU A 146 9.48 -9.87 20.79
N LEU A 147 8.81 -10.95 20.51
CA LEU A 147 7.52 -10.98 19.83
C LEU A 147 6.51 -11.66 20.74
N ALA A 148 5.63 -10.91 21.34
CA ALA A 148 4.59 -11.39 22.24
C ALA A 148 3.24 -11.55 21.52
N ASP A 149 2.37 -12.41 22.07
CA ASP A 149 0.98 -12.50 21.60
C ASP A 149 0.30 -11.13 21.70
N GLY A 150 -0.31 -10.70 20.62
CA GLY A 150 -0.95 -9.39 20.51
C GLY A 150 -0.11 -8.31 19.82
N ASP A 151 1.20 -8.50 19.64
CA ASP A 151 2.05 -7.62 18.84
C ASP A 151 1.68 -7.70 17.37
N PHE A 152 1.97 -6.63 16.61
CA PHE A 152 1.83 -6.68 15.16
C PHE A 152 2.79 -7.69 14.54
N PHE A 153 2.32 -8.38 13.50
CA PHE A 153 3.18 -9.32 12.77
C PHE A 153 4.38 -8.58 12.17
N GLU A 154 5.58 -9.03 12.54
CA GLU A 154 6.83 -8.56 11.96
C GLU A 154 7.40 -9.63 11.03
N LYS A 155 7.90 -9.23 9.87
CA LYS A 155 8.59 -10.14 8.96
C LYS A 155 10.09 -9.90 8.99
N VAL A 156 10.86 -10.96 8.75
CA VAL A 156 12.31 -10.82 8.57
C VAL A 156 12.63 -9.89 7.39
N ALA A 157 13.69 -9.12 7.53
CA ALA A 157 14.20 -8.29 6.45
C ALA A 157 14.95 -9.16 5.43
N TYR A 158 14.39 -9.29 4.24
CA TYR A 158 15.04 -9.96 3.12
C TYR A 158 16.03 -9.01 2.44
N PRO A 159 17.31 -9.41 2.21
CA PRO A 159 18.32 -8.53 1.62
C PRO A 159 18.05 -8.35 0.12
N ILE A 160 17.45 -7.22 -0.26
CA ILE A 160 17.11 -6.90 -1.63
C ILE A 160 18.28 -6.22 -2.31
N LYS A 161 18.89 -6.88 -3.30
CA LYS A 161 20.02 -6.32 -4.09
C LYS A 161 19.55 -5.62 -5.36
N LYS A 162 18.44 -6.10 -5.97
CA LYS A 162 17.89 -5.56 -7.22
C LYS A 162 16.67 -4.68 -6.95
N PHE A 163 16.92 -3.43 -6.57
CA PHE A 163 15.85 -2.47 -6.27
C PHE A 163 14.98 -2.09 -7.48
N HIS A 164 15.46 -2.30 -8.70
CA HIS A 164 14.75 -1.98 -9.92
C HIS A 164 13.62 -2.98 -10.24
N LYS A 165 13.70 -4.24 -9.82
CA LYS A 165 12.67 -5.27 -10.07
C LYS A 165 11.76 -5.42 -8.84
N LYS A 166 10.46 -5.16 -9.03
CA LYS A 166 9.43 -5.30 -7.99
C LYS A 166 8.36 -6.28 -8.43
N VAL A 167 8.03 -7.22 -7.57
CA VAL A 167 6.95 -8.19 -7.77
C VAL A 167 5.76 -7.77 -6.91
N LEU A 168 4.59 -7.63 -7.55
CA LEU A 168 3.38 -7.14 -6.94
C LEU A 168 2.31 -8.22 -6.96
N PHE A 169 1.68 -8.46 -5.83
CA PHE A 169 0.58 -9.38 -5.67
C PHE A 169 -0.62 -8.67 -5.03
N SER A 170 -1.78 -9.31 -4.99
CA SER A 170 -3.04 -8.69 -4.52
C SER A 170 -3.82 -9.65 -3.63
N GLU A 171 -3.30 -9.92 -2.44
CA GLU A 171 -3.98 -10.74 -1.44
C GLU A 171 -4.94 -9.92 -0.58
N ASP A 172 -6.10 -10.51 -0.33
CA ASP A 172 -7.14 -10.00 0.54
C ASP A 172 -7.84 -11.15 1.30
N GLU A 173 -8.84 -10.84 2.11
CA GLU A 173 -9.61 -11.85 2.85
C GLU A 173 -10.25 -12.90 1.93
N LYS A 174 -10.66 -12.50 0.73
CA LYS A 174 -11.29 -13.41 -0.25
C LYS A 174 -10.30 -14.39 -0.84
N SER A 175 -9.15 -13.89 -1.29
CA SER A 175 -8.10 -14.75 -1.84
C SER A 175 -7.56 -15.71 -0.78
N PHE A 176 -7.51 -15.31 0.50
CA PHE A 176 -7.14 -16.19 1.60
C PHE A 176 -8.14 -17.36 1.79
N VAL A 177 -9.44 -17.07 1.70
CA VAL A 177 -10.47 -18.14 1.71
C VAL A 177 -10.29 -19.10 0.53
N ASP A 178 -9.93 -18.58 -0.63
CA ASP A 178 -9.66 -19.41 -1.80
C ASP A 178 -8.40 -20.27 -1.62
N TRP A 179 -7.32 -19.75 -0.99
CA TRP A 179 -6.14 -20.54 -0.63
C TRP A 179 -6.45 -21.69 0.33
N ASN A 180 -7.37 -21.51 1.27
CA ASN A 180 -7.77 -22.55 2.23
C ASN A 180 -8.50 -23.71 1.55
N LYS A 181 -9.17 -23.51 0.42
CA LYS A 181 -9.78 -24.59 -0.39
C LYS A 181 -8.73 -25.52 -1.02
N TYR A 182 -7.48 -25.05 -1.09
CA TYR A 182 -6.35 -25.76 -1.71
C TYR A 182 -5.20 -25.94 -0.73
N GLU A 183 -5.51 -26.41 0.49
CA GLU A 183 -4.51 -26.60 1.56
C GLU A 183 -3.40 -27.56 1.15
N ASP A 184 -3.75 -28.64 0.47
CA ASP A 184 -2.82 -29.69 0.03
C ASP A 184 -1.89 -29.25 -1.12
N GLU A 185 -2.25 -28.20 -1.83
CA GLU A 185 -1.43 -27.71 -2.92
C GLU A 185 -0.28 -26.84 -2.37
N ARG A 186 0.93 -27.35 -2.54
CA ARG A 186 2.12 -26.74 -1.93
C ARG A 186 3.05 -26.07 -2.94
N VAL A 187 3.03 -26.52 -4.20
CA VAL A 187 3.88 -26.01 -5.28
C VAL A 187 3.08 -25.92 -6.58
N GLY A 188 3.31 -24.87 -7.34
CA GLY A 188 2.65 -24.69 -8.64
C GLY A 188 3.30 -23.60 -9.48
N PHE A 189 2.62 -23.25 -10.57
CA PHE A 189 3.06 -22.22 -11.49
C PHE A 189 2.34 -20.91 -11.25
N LEU A 190 2.99 -19.81 -11.60
CA LEU A 190 2.35 -18.50 -11.62
C LEU A 190 2.60 -17.80 -12.96
N ASN A 191 1.67 -16.95 -13.31
CA ASN A 191 1.84 -15.99 -14.40
C ASN A 191 2.01 -14.59 -13.81
N MET A 192 2.86 -13.82 -14.47
CA MET A 192 3.05 -12.39 -14.17
C MET A 192 2.95 -11.59 -15.46
N LYS A 193 2.58 -10.35 -15.33
CA LYS A 193 2.51 -9.37 -16.42
C LYS A 193 3.42 -8.20 -16.10
N ALA A 194 4.27 -7.81 -17.06
CA ALA A 194 5.07 -6.60 -16.91
C ALA A 194 4.14 -5.39 -16.97
N GLY A 195 4.29 -4.47 -16.01
CA GLY A 195 3.62 -3.18 -16.06
C GLY A 195 4.41 -2.17 -16.88
N LYS A 196 3.79 -1.02 -17.14
CA LYS A 196 4.53 0.13 -17.69
C LYS A 196 5.63 0.51 -16.72
N PRO A 197 6.87 0.71 -17.19
CA PRO A 197 7.90 1.28 -16.35
C PRO A 197 7.43 2.66 -15.89
N GLY A 198 7.19 2.82 -14.59
CA GLY A 198 6.79 4.10 -14.02
C GLY A 198 7.91 5.14 -14.09
N THR A 199 9.16 4.65 -14.23
CA THR A 199 10.38 5.45 -14.45
C THR A 199 11.38 4.58 -15.19
N GLU A 200 12.39 5.15 -15.84
CA GLU A 200 13.48 4.44 -16.52
C GLU A 200 14.25 3.44 -15.62
N TYR A 201 13.93 3.39 -14.33
CA TYR A 201 14.70 2.64 -13.32
C TYR A 201 13.91 1.56 -12.57
N GLN A 202 12.62 1.30 -12.87
CA GLN A 202 11.84 0.31 -12.10
C GLN A 202 10.94 -0.54 -12.98
N ASP A 203 11.17 -1.86 -12.96
CA ASP A 203 10.32 -2.86 -13.59
C ASP A 203 9.31 -3.39 -12.58
N PHE A 204 8.03 -3.21 -12.88
CA PHE A 204 6.93 -3.76 -12.09
C PHE A 204 6.40 -5.04 -12.73
N TRP A 205 6.29 -6.08 -11.93
CA TRP A 205 5.74 -7.38 -12.33
C TRP A 205 4.51 -7.69 -11.50
N TYR A 206 3.36 -7.67 -12.13
CA TYR A 206 2.08 -7.96 -11.51
C TYR A 206 1.79 -9.45 -11.61
N VAL A 207 1.67 -10.15 -10.48
CA VAL A 207 1.20 -11.53 -10.46
C VAL A 207 -0.28 -11.53 -10.86
N THR A 208 -0.62 -12.28 -11.90
CA THR A 208 -1.99 -12.36 -12.40
C THR A 208 -2.70 -13.61 -11.93
N ASP A 209 -2.03 -14.76 -12.02
CA ASP A 209 -2.66 -16.04 -11.76
C ASP A 209 -1.72 -17.02 -11.07
N TYR A 210 -2.29 -17.87 -10.23
CA TYR A 210 -1.66 -19.04 -9.63
C TYR A 210 -2.35 -20.30 -10.12
N TYR A 211 -1.56 -21.27 -10.57
CA TYR A 211 -2.02 -22.53 -11.15
C TYR A 211 -1.51 -23.72 -10.35
N LYS A 212 -2.32 -24.78 -10.29
CA LYS A 212 -1.88 -26.08 -9.83
C LYS A 212 -0.86 -26.66 -10.79
N GLY A 213 0.09 -27.39 -10.25
CA GLY A 213 0.97 -28.26 -11.02
C GLY A 213 0.65 -29.73 -10.76
N VAL A 214 0.48 -30.51 -11.80
CA VAL A 214 0.37 -31.98 -11.67
C VAL A 214 1.66 -32.57 -12.21
N SER A 215 2.43 -33.22 -11.36
CA SER A 215 3.73 -33.82 -11.71
C SER A 215 4.68 -32.83 -12.43
N GLY A 216 4.66 -31.56 -12.01
CA GLY A 216 5.49 -30.51 -12.61
C GLY A 216 4.96 -29.93 -13.93
N TYR A 217 3.78 -30.31 -14.41
CA TYR A 217 3.18 -29.76 -15.63
C TYR A 217 2.04 -28.80 -15.29
N MET A 218 1.98 -27.67 -16.03
CA MET A 218 0.90 -26.71 -15.93
C MET A 218 -0.34 -27.23 -16.67
N LYS A 219 -1.47 -27.39 -15.99
CA LYS A 219 -2.76 -27.64 -16.62
C LYS A 219 -3.46 -26.32 -16.93
N LYS A 220 -3.98 -26.13 -18.14
CA LYS A 220 -4.69 -24.92 -18.56
C LYS A 220 -5.94 -24.59 -17.72
N ASP A 221 -6.58 -25.59 -17.12
CA ASP A 221 -7.84 -25.45 -16.37
C ASP A 221 -7.64 -25.56 -14.84
N ALA A 222 -6.43 -25.36 -14.35
CA ALA A 222 -6.06 -25.58 -12.97
C ALA A 222 -5.71 -24.27 -12.23
N THR A 223 -6.41 -23.19 -12.57
CA THR A 223 -6.25 -21.91 -11.84
C THR A 223 -6.75 -22.05 -10.40
N ILE A 224 -5.90 -21.73 -9.43
CA ILE A 224 -6.26 -21.67 -8.02
C ILE A 224 -6.81 -20.27 -7.72
N ILE A 225 -6.04 -19.24 -8.05
CA ILE A 225 -6.38 -17.85 -7.82
C ILE A 225 -6.04 -17.05 -9.07
N SER A 226 -6.95 -16.16 -9.45
CA SER A 226 -6.72 -15.11 -10.42
C SER A 226 -6.97 -13.76 -9.77
N TYR A 227 -5.95 -12.91 -9.69
CA TYR A 227 -6.12 -11.59 -9.12
C TYR A 227 -6.85 -10.66 -10.07
N SER A 228 -7.83 -10.00 -9.52
CA SER A 228 -8.65 -9.04 -10.26
C SER A 228 -8.00 -7.66 -10.29
N TRP A 229 -6.92 -7.50 -11.06
CA TRP A 229 -6.35 -6.19 -11.33
C TRP A 229 -7.30 -5.32 -12.16
N GLY A 230 -7.17 -3.99 -12.04
CA GLY A 230 -7.89 -3.04 -12.89
C GLY A 230 -7.30 -2.93 -14.30
N LYS A 231 -7.91 -2.07 -15.11
CA LYS A 231 -7.53 -1.86 -16.52
C LYS A 231 -6.06 -1.42 -16.68
N TYR A 232 -5.48 -0.73 -15.72
CA TYR A 232 -4.06 -0.36 -15.75
C TYR A 232 -3.13 -1.55 -15.98
N VAL A 233 -3.47 -2.71 -15.42
CA VAL A 233 -2.69 -3.95 -15.55
C VAL A 233 -3.22 -4.82 -16.68
N THR A 234 -4.56 -4.92 -16.84
CA THR A 234 -5.18 -5.89 -17.75
C THR A 234 -5.13 -5.48 -19.21
N ASP A 235 -5.28 -4.19 -19.51
CA ASP A 235 -5.39 -3.69 -20.89
C ASP A 235 -4.04 -3.54 -21.61
N GLU A 236 -2.93 -3.70 -20.89
CA GLU A 236 -1.62 -3.57 -21.49
C GLU A 236 -1.22 -4.83 -22.27
N LYS A 237 -0.80 -4.67 -23.52
CA LYS A 237 -0.18 -5.71 -24.35
C LYS A 237 1.26 -5.99 -23.91
N SER A 238 1.46 -6.31 -22.66
CA SER A 238 2.78 -6.56 -22.11
C SER A 238 3.17 -8.03 -22.20
N ARG A 239 4.47 -8.29 -22.17
CA ARG A 239 5.03 -9.65 -22.13
C ARG A 239 4.62 -10.33 -20.82
N GLY A 240 4.02 -11.51 -20.92
CA GLY A 240 3.82 -12.40 -19.77
C GLY A 240 5.11 -13.11 -19.39
N GLU A 241 5.38 -13.25 -18.12
CA GLU A 241 6.43 -14.13 -17.58
C GLU A 241 5.82 -15.22 -16.73
N LYS A 242 6.50 -16.37 -16.72
CA LYS A 242 6.14 -17.51 -15.88
C LYS A 242 7.07 -17.58 -14.68
N GLY A 243 6.55 -18.11 -13.60
CA GLY A 243 7.31 -18.43 -12.41
C GLY A 243 6.72 -19.62 -11.68
N ILE A 244 7.24 -19.89 -10.51
CA ILE A 244 6.69 -20.90 -9.60
C ILE A 244 6.33 -20.26 -8.27
N TRP A 245 5.36 -20.84 -7.59
CA TRP A 245 5.03 -20.52 -6.22
C TRP A 245 5.18 -21.74 -5.33
N ILE A 246 5.57 -21.50 -4.08
CA ILE A 246 5.73 -22.50 -3.05
C ILE A 246 5.03 -22.00 -1.79
N LYS A 247 4.10 -22.78 -1.26
CA LYS A 247 3.38 -22.47 -0.02
C LYS A 247 4.06 -23.15 1.16
N LEU A 248 4.55 -22.34 2.09
CA LEU A 248 5.18 -22.74 3.34
C LEU A 248 4.15 -22.72 4.48
N LEU A 249 4.42 -23.43 5.55
CA LEU A 249 3.61 -23.42 6.77
C LEU A 249 3.93 -22.20 7.66
N SER A 250 5.13 -21.65 7.49
CA SER A 250 5.60 -20.49 8.25
C SER A 250 6.56 -19.64 7.42
N MET A 251 6.78 -18.41 7.87
CA MET A 251 7.73 -17.48 7.25
C MET A 251 9.12 -18.11 7.07
N PRO A 252 9.75 -18.00 5.88
CA PRO A 252 11.10 -18.49 5.64
C PRO A 252 12.13 -17.69 6.44
N CYS A 253 12.44 -18.18 7.64
CA CYS A 253 13.29 -17.55 8.63
C CYS A 253 14.27 -18.53 9.23
N ILE A 254 15.55 -18.14 9.32
CA ILE A 254 16.57 -18.84 10.09
C ILE A 254 16.63 -18.22 11.48
N LYS A 255 16.52 -19.04 12.51
CA LYS A 255 16.57 -18.57 13.89
C LYS A 255 17.93 -17.90 14.21
N PRO A 256 17.97 -16.82 14.99
CA PRO A 256 16.83 -16.22 15.70
C PRO A 256 15.87 -15.43 14.80
N TRP A 257 16.33 -14.60 13.84
CA TRP A 257 15.47 -13.75 12.99
C TRP A 257 16.21 -13.31 11.71
N GLN A 258 16.59 -14.28 10.86
CA GLN A 258 17.38 -13.98 9.65
C GLN A 258 16.73 -14.58 8.41
N ALA A 259 16.73 -13.80 7.32
CA ALA A 259 16.40 -14.36 6.02
C ALA A 259 17.48 -15.36 5.57
N PRO A 260 17.12 -16.44 4.87
CA PRO A 260 18.10 -17.34 4.26
C PRO A 260 18.93 -16.57 3.21
N LYS A 261 20.25 -16.78 3.22
CA LYS A 261 21.22 -16.07 2.38
C LYS A 261 21.60 -16.84 1.12
N ASN A 262 21.48 -18.17 1.16
CA ASN A 262 21.88 -19.07 0.07
C ASN A 262 20.90 -20.24 -0.09
N TRP A 263 21.05 -20.98 -1.17
CA TRP A 263 20.19 -22.10 -1.51
C TRP A 263 20.19 -23.23 -0.47
N PRO A 264 21.34 -23.69 0.08
CA PRO A 264 21.33 -24.71 1.13
C PRO A 264 20.49 -24.32 2.35
N GLN A 265 20.51 -23.06 2.76
CA GLN A 265 19.69 -22.57 3.86
C GLN A 265 18.21 -22.57 3.50
N LEU A 266 17.86 -22.17 2.27
CA LEU A 266 16.47 -22.17 1.80
C LEU A 266 15.93 -23.60 1.64
N ILE A 267 16.74 -24.52 1.12
CA ILE A 267 16.38 -25.95 1.01
C ILE A 267 16.08 -26.54 2.38
N LYS A 268 16.89 -26.22 3.39
CA LYS A 268 16.63 -26.65 4.76
C LYS A 268 15.29 -26.13 5.29
N ILE A 269 14.92 -24.89 4.97
CA ILE A 269 13.60 -24.34 5.31
C ILE A 269 12.48 -25.10 4.60
N PHE A 270 12.66 -25.54 3.35
CA PHE A 270 11.69 -26.39 2.68
C PHE A 270 11.50 -27.72 3.41
N GLU A 271 12.60 -28.37 3.81
CA GLU A 271 12.56 -29.61 4.60
C GLU A 271 11.84 -29.41 5.95
N GLU A 272 12.14 -28.32 6.67
CA GLU A 272 11.45 -27.94 7.92
C GLU A 272 9.94 -27.68 7.70
N ASN A 273 9.54 -27.35 6.47
CA ASN A 273 8.14 -27.19 6.04
C ASN A 273 7.56 -28.44 5.38
N ASN A 274 8.17 -29.61 5.53
CA ASN A 274 7.75 -30.88 4.94
C ASN A 274 7.70 -30.87 3.40
N LEU A 275 8.65 -30.19 2.76
CA LEU A 275 8.82 -30.15 1.31
C LEU A 275 10.21 -30.70 0.93
N ASN A 276 10.24 -31.73 0.09
CA ASN A 276 11.48 -32.23 -0.49
C ASN A 276 11.82 -31.43 -1.76
N PHE A 277 12.95 -30.71 -1.74
CA PHE A 277 13.34 -29.87 -2.87
C PHE A 277 13.46 -30.64 -4.18
N THR A 278 14.01 -31.87 -4.13
CA THR A 278 14.22 -32.70 -5.34
C THR A 278 12.92 -33.31 -5.87
N GLU A 279 12.04 -33.72 -4.97
CA GLU A 279 10.80 -34.43 -5.33
C GLU A 279 9.63 -33.47 -5.59
N ASP A 280 9.50 -32.40 -4.78
CA ASP A 280 8.35 -31.52 -4.82
C ASP A 280 8.60 -30.23 -5.63
N VAL A 281 9.84 -29.70 -5.64
CA VAL A 281 10.14 -28.39 -6.26
C VAL A 281 10.84 -28.54 -7.63
N MET A 282 11.82 -29.43 -7.73
CA MET A 282 12.62 -29.61 -8.94
C MET A 282 11.80 -29.94 -10.19
N PRO A 283 10.72 -30.74 -10.14
CA PRO A 283 9.87 -31.00 -11.31
C PRO A 283 9.26 -29.74 -11.92
N PHE A 284 8.93 -28.73 -11.09
CA PHE A 284 8.43 -27.43 -11.55
C PHE A 284 9.54 -26.58 -12.16
N LEU A 285 10.73 -26.58 -11.57
CA LEU A 285 11.91 -25.90 -12.10
C LEU A 285 12.30 -26.41 -13.50
N ASN A 286 12.10 -27.71 -13.78
CA ASN A 286 12.40 -28.28 -15.09
C ASN A 286 11.62 -27.63 -16.23
N ASN A 287 10.44 -27.08 -15.97
CA ASN A 287 9.64 -26.35 -16.99
C ASN A 287 10.14 -24.92 -17.25
N LEU A 288 11.09 -24.44 -16.46
CA LEU A 288 11.69 -23.10 -16.56
C LEU A 288 13.09 -23.15 -17.20
N ARG A 289 13.47 -24.24 -17.91
CA ARG A 289 14.76 -24.38 -18.59
C ARG A 289 14.77 -23.77 -19.98
N ASP A 290 14.46 -22.48 -20.06
CA ASP A 290 14.34 -21.70 -21.30
C ASP A 290 15.42 -20.61 -21.46
N ARG A 291 16.44 -20.61 -20.58
CA ARG A 291 17.58 -19.66 -20.50
C ARG A 291 17.22 -18.28 -19.98
N ASN A 292 16.04 -18.08 -19.50
CA ASN A 292 15.66 -16.86 -18.81
C ASN A 292 15.82 -17.06 -17.30
N SER A 293 15.96 -15.96 -16.58
CA SER A 293 15.72 -15.95 -15.15
C SER A 293 14.20 -15.88 -14.90
N HIS A 294 13.74 -16.59 -13.90
CA HIS A 294 12.33 -16.63 -13.52
C HIS A 294 12.14 -16.21 -12.07
N VAL A 295 10.91 -16.00 -11.66
CA VAL A 295 10.57 -15.65 -10.28
C VAL A 295 10.06 -16.88 -9.55
N MET A 296 10.56 -17.08 -8.33
CA MET A 296 9.97 -17.98 -7.34
C MET A 296 9.32 -17.13 -6.24
N MET A 297 8.07 -17.43 -5.92
CA MET A 297 7.35 -16.80 -4.82
C MET A 297 7.15 -17.79 -3.67
N LEU A 298 7.54 -17.39 -2.48
CA LEU A 298 7.35 -18.14 -1.24
C LEU A 298 6.18 -17.54 -0.48
N GLY A 299 5.10 -18.28 -0.38
CA GLY A 299 3.88 -17.87 0.33
C GLY A 299 3.86 -18.47 1.74
N PHE A 300 3.42 -17.73 2.72
CA PHE A 300 3.22 -18.19 4.08
C PHE A 300 2.05 -17.46 4.74
N PRO A 301 1.30 -18.16 5.62
CA PRO A 301 0.15 -17.57 6.29
C PRO A 301 0.61 -16.55 7.34
N VAL A 302 -0.08 -15.42 7.43
CA VAL A 302 0.16 -14.37 8.42
C VAL A 302 -1.15 -13.95 9.09
N SER A 303 -1.03 -13.52 10.35
CA SER A 303 -2.08 -12.84 11.10
C SER A 303 -1.71 -11.36 11.23
N GLU A 304 -2.67 -10.49 11.43
CA GLU A 304 -2.41 -9.09 11.72
C GLU A 304 -1.59 -8.93 13.01
N ARG A 305 -1.90 -9.79 14.00
CA ARG A 305 -1.21 -9.83 15.29
C ARG A 305 -0.72 -11.23 15.60
N ILE A 306 0.42 -11.33 16.27
CA ILE A 306 1.02 -12.59 16.72
C ILE A 306 0.04 -13.31 17.66
N GLY A 307 -0.12 -14.62 17.49
CA GLY A 307 -1.12 -15.42 18.21
C GLY A 307 -2.57 -15.21 17.75
N GLY A 308 -2.82 -14.24 16.85
CA GLY A 308 -4.14 -13.97 16.30
C GLY A 308 -4.57 -14.96 15.20
N GLN A 309 -5.81 -14.80 14.73
CA GLN A 309 -6.33 -15.60 13.63
C GLN A 309 -5.58 -15.25 12.32
N ILE A 310 -5.15 -16.29 11.61
CA ILE A 310 -4.54 -16.13 10.29
C ILE A 310 -5.59 -15.57 9.33
N SER A 311 -5.25 -14.50 8.62
CA SER A 311 -6.17 -13.75 7.77
C SER A 311 -5.65 -13.47 6.36
N GLU A 312 -4.36 -13.66 6.12
CA GLU A 312 -3.74 -13.33 4.83
C GLU A 312 -2.65 -14.34 4.46
N MET A 313 -2.46 -14.56 3.16
CA MET A 313 -1.28 -15.22 2.59
C MET A 313 -0.27 -14.14 2.18
N HIS A 314 0.88 -14.10 2.84
CA HIS A 314 1.95 -13.19 2.46
C HIS A 314 2.92 -13.88 1.50
N TRP A 315 3.42 -13.12 0.52
CA TRP A 315 4.35 -13.61 -0.49
C TRP A 315 5.67 -12.86 -0.43
N GLN A 316 6.77 -13.60 -0.53
CA GLN A 316 8.11 -13.06 -0.72
C GLN A 316 8.75 -13.68 -1.96
N SER A 317 9.22 -12.85 -2.88
CA SER A 317 9.80 -13.32 -4.13
C SER A 317 11.33 -13.33 -4.13
N LEU A 318 11.88 -14.23 -4.91
CA LEU A 318 13.30 -14.26 -5.27
C LEU A 318 13.45 -14.58 -6.77
N GLU A 319 14.57 -14.16 -7.34
CA GLU A 319 14.92 -14.47 -8.72
C GLU A 319 15.67 -15.80 -8.77
N LEU A 320 15.16 -16.70 -9.63
CA LEU A 320 15.81 -17.98 -9.90
C LEU A 320 17.04 -17.78 -10.80
N PRO A 321 18.14 -18.46 -10.52
CA PRO A 321 19.26 -18.48 -11.46
C PRO A 321 18.87 -19.19 -12.76
N VAL A 322 19.53 -18.80 -13.85
CA VAL A 322 19.36 -19.48 -15.15
C VAL A 322 19.76 -20.92 -15.02
N LEU A 323 18.84 -21.84 -15.28
CA LEU A 323 19.02 -23.26 -15.16
C LEU A 323 19.74 -23.85 -16.39
N SER A 324 20.40 -24.99 -16.21
CA SER A 324 21.06 -25.72 -17.28
C SER A 324 20.05 -26.27 -18.29
N ASP A 325 20.36 -26.19 -19.58
CA ASP A 325 19.56 -26.66 -20.70
C ASP A 325 20.38 -27.43 -21.74
N TYR A 326 19.72 -27.89 -22.82
CA TYR A 326 20.36 -28.61 -23.93
C TYR A 326 21.43 -27.79 -24.69
N LYS A 327 21.43 -26.47 -24.58
CA LYS A 327 22.36 -25.58 -25.26
C LYS A 327 23.44 -25.03 -24.32
N THR A 328 23.39 -25.37 -23.03
CA THR A 328 24.43 -24.98 -22.07
C THR A 328 25.76 -25.65 -22.45
N PRO A 329 26.90 -24.91 -22.48
CA PRO A 329 28.20 -25.49 -22.86
C PRO A 329 28.59 -26.69 -22.00
N ASN A 330 29.10 -27.74 -22.65
CA ASN A 330 29.43 -29.05 -22.06
C ASN A 330 30.66 -29.06 -21.14
N ARG A 331 30.73 -28.22 -20.14
CA ARG A 331 31.70 -28.37 -19.03
C ARG A 331 31.04 -28.99 -17.81
N PHE A 332 30.46 -30.16 -18.04
CA PHE A 332 29.82 -30.92 -16.98
C PHE A 332 30.80 -31.93 -16.35
N PHE A 333 30.40 -32.49 -15.22
CA PHE A 333 31.16 -33.48 -14.49
C PHE A 333 31.28 -34.84 -15.24
N LYS A 334 32.23 -35.67 -14.86
CA LYS A 334 32.41 -37.01 -15.42
C LYS A 334 31.12 -37.83 -15.21
N GLY A 335 30.59 -38.42 -16.27
CA GLY A 335 29.35 -39.20 -16.26
C GLY A 335 28.07 -38.38 -16.48
N PHE A 336 28.19 -37.07 -16.82
CA PHE A 336 27.04 -36.26 -17.17
C PHE A 336 26.26 -36.81 -18.38
N GLN A 337 24.97 -36.94 -18.23
CA GLN A 337 24.05 -37.32 -19.29
C GLN A 337 23.26 -36.08 -19.75
N LYS A 338 23.16 -35.87 -21.06
CA LYS A 338 22.44 -34.71 -21.63
C LYS A 338 20.91 -34.97 -21.66
N ASN A 339 20.33 -35.12 -20.46
CA ASN A 339 18.90 -35.33 -20.22
C ASN A 339 18.47 -34.54 -18.97
N ILE A 340 17.18 -34.54 -18.64
CA ILE A 340 16.62 -33.81 -17.50
C ILE A 340 17.36 -34.13 -16.20
N LYS A 341 17.56 -35.41 -15.88
CA LYS A 341 18.28 -35.82 -14.66
C LYS A 341 19.72 -35.32 -14.62
N GLY A 342 20.40 -35.32 -15.77
CA GLY A 342 21.75 -34.76 -15.87
C GLY A 342 21.78 -33.25 -15.63
N PHE A 343 20.80 -32.50 -16.14
CA PHE A 343 20.67 -31.07 -15.87
C PHE A 343 20.32 -30.79 -14.41
N GLU A 344 19.41 -31.56 -13.80
CA GLU A 344 19.13 -31.46 -12.36
C GLU A 344 20.40 -31.64 -11.52
N MET A 345 21.16 -32.71 -11.77
CA MET A 345 22.41 -32.99 -11.06
C MET A 345 23.45 -31.86 -11.28
N ALA A 346 23.49 -31.29 -12.48
CA ALA A 346 24.40 -30.18 -12.78
C ALA A 346 24.02 -28.94 -11.99
N ASP A 347 22.73 -28.61 -11.91
CA ASP A 347 22.24 -27.45 -11.18
C ASP A 347 22.35 -27.65 -9.67
N MET A 348 22.09 -28.86 -9.15
CA MET A 348 22.32 -29.20 -7.74
C MET A 348 23.76 -28.92 -7.35
N ARG A 349 24.74 -29.37 -8.15
CA ARG A 349 26.16 -29.17 -7.88
C ARG A 349 26.66 -27.75 -8.10
N ARG A 350 26.13 -27.09 -9.11
CA ARG A 350 26.59 -25.76 -9.55
C ARG A 350 25.94 -24.62 -8.76
N ILE A 351 24.69 -24.79 -8.34
CA ILE A 351 23.84 -23.74 -7.77
C ILE A 351 23.38 -24.13 -6.37
N PHE A 352 22.52 -25.16 -6.28
CA PHE A 352 21.67 -25.38 -5.12
C PHE A 352 22.43 -25.90 -3.87
N PHE A 353 23.55 -26.59 -4.05
CA PHE A 353 24.39 -27.04 -2.92
C PHE A 353 25.59 -26.11 -2.65
N ARG A 354 25.63 -24.94 -3.26
CA ARG A 354 26.74 -24.00 -3.09
C ARG A 354 26.38 -22.89 -2.11
N GLU A 355 27.02 -22.89 -0.94
CA GLU A 355 26.86 -21.83 0.07
C GLU A 355 27.28 -20.44 -0.43
N LYS A 356 28.24 -20.39 -1.37
CA LYS A 356 28.76 -19.14 -1.94
C LYS A 356 27.79 -18.46 -2.91
N ILE A 357 26.74 -19.15 -3.35
CA ILE A 357 25.73 -18.58 -4.25
C ILE A 357 24.62 -18.01 -3.41
N SER A 358 24.56 -16.69 -3.35
CA SER A 358 23.52 -15.98 -2.62
C SER A 358 22.16 -16.06 -3.31
N LEU A 359 21.10 -16.02 -2.51
CA LEU A 359 19.75 -15.82 -2.99
C LEU A 359 19.56 -14.38 -3.47
N GLU A 360 18.93 -14.22 -4.60
CA GLU A 360 18.61 -12.90 -5.16
C GLU A 360 17.16 -12.53 -4.78
N TRP A 361 16.98 -12.01 -3.57
CA TRP A 361 15.67 -11.56 -3.07
C TRP A 361 15.19 -10.35 -3.84
N LEU A 362 13.90 -10.31 -4.16
CA LEU A 362 13.24 -9.22 -4.88
C LEU A 362 12.31 -8.43 -3.96
N SER A 363 12.14 -7.16 -4.28
CA SER A 363 11.13 -6.33 -3.62
C SER A 363 9.73 -6.88 -3.93
N THR A 364 9.01 -7.29 -2.90
CA THR A 364 7.69 -7.91 -3.03
C THR A 364 6.70 -7.16 -2.16
N LYS A 365 5.55 -6.76 -2.74
CA LYS A 365 4.53 -5.99 -2.02
C LYS A 365 3.12 -6.45 -2.35
N ASN A 366 2.28 -6.50 -1.33
CA ASN A 366 0.85 -6.63 -1.49
C ASN A 366 0.26 -5.27 -1.91
N TRP A 367 -0.24 -5.20 -3.14
CA TRP A 367 -0.95 -4.04 -3.67
C TRP A 367 -2.43 -4.35 -3.89
N SER A 368 -3.05 -5.05 -2.93
CA SER A 368 -4.50 -5.19 -2.90
C SER A 368 -5.19 -3.83 -2.75
N PRO A 369 -6.44 -3.70 -3.17
CA PRO A 369 -7.18 -2.44 -3.05
C PRO A 369 -7.13 -1.85 -1.64
N ASP A 370 -7.35 -2.67 -0.62
CA ASP A 370 -7.37 -2.24 0.78
C ASP A 370 -5.99 -1.77 1.28
N ASN A 371 -4.91 -2.46 0.89
CA ASN A 371 -3.56 -2.05 1.24
C ASN A 371 -3.14 -0.73 0.59
N LEU A 372 -3.55 -0.49 -0.66
CA LEU A 372 -3.22 0.77 -1.35
C LEU A 372 -3.87 1.99 -0.71
N VAL A 373 -5.09 1.85 -0.18
CA VAL A 373 -5.82 2.94 0.47
C VAL A 373 -5.70 2.94 1.99
N SER A 374 -4.80 2.15 2.57
CA SER A 374 -4.64 2.00 4.03
C SER A 374 -4.38 3.30 4.79
N ARG A 375 -3.84 4.32 4.15
CA ARG A 375 -3.57 5.64 4.73
C ARG A 375 -4.81 6.53 4.88
N GLY A 376 -5.93 6.16 4.23
CA GLY A 376 -7.20 6.86 4.29
C GLY A 376 -8.12 6.32 3.20
N ASN A 377 -9.27 5.80 3.61
CA ASN A 377 -10.21 5.16 2.70
C ASN A 377 -11.66 5.37 3.15
N LEU A 378 -12.57 5.17 2.22
CA LEU A 378 -13.99 5.05 2.50
C LEU A 378 -14.29 3.69 3.17
N SER A 379 -15.45 3.59 3.81
CA SER A 379 -15.91 2.34 4.41
C SER A 379 -15.96 1.19 3.41
N LYS A 380 -15.80 -0.06 3.89
CA LYS A 380 -15.85 -1.26 3.03
C LYS A 380 -17.18 -1.33 2.23
N ASP A 381 -18.28 -0.88 2.81
CA ASP A 381 -19.59 -0.93 2.18
C ASP A 381 -19.73 0.06 1.01
N ILE A 382 -19.11 1.23 1.11
CA ILE A 382 -19.06 2.19 0.00
C ILE A 382 -18.13 1.68 -1.12
N LYS A 383 -16.95 1.19 -0.77
CA LYS A 383 -15.96 0.72 -1.76
C LYS A 383 -16.46 -0.44 -2.63
N LYS A 384 -17.38 -1.26 -2.12
CA LYS A 384 -17.96 -2.40 -2.86
C LYS A 384 -19.05 -2.01 -3.85
N ARG A 385 -19.62 -0.79 -3.74
CA ARG A 385 -20.73 -0.34 -4.58
C ARG A 385 -20.28 0.00 -5.99
N LYS A 386 -21.19 -0.20 -6.95
CA LYS A 386 -21.03 0.24 -8.34
C LYS A 386 -21.72 1.58 -8.53
N PHE A 387 -20.94 2.58 -8.93
CA PHE A 387 -21.37 3.95 -9.12
C PHE A 387 -21.57 4.27 -10.61
N LEU A 388 -22.60 5.07 -10.89
CA LEU A 388 -22.79 5.74 -12.17
C LEU A 388 -22.71 7.25 -11.96
N PHE A 389 -21.72 7.92 -12.55
CA PHE A 389 -21.63 9.36 -12.60
C PHE A 389 -22.30 9.89 -13.86
N VAL A 390 -23.23 10.81 -13.68
CA VAL A 390 -23.87 11.57 -14.74
C VAL A 390 -23.36 13.01 -14.70
N GLY A 391 -22.53 13.34 -15.68
CA GLY A 391 -21.79 14.59 -15.76
C GLY A 391 -20.35 14.48 -15.26
N ALA A 392 -19.40 14.81 -16.14
CA ALA A 392 -17.97 14.91 -15.86
C ALA A 392 -17.48 16.36 -15.95
N GLY A 393 -18.28 17.31 -15.49
CA GLY A 393 -17.89 18.71 -15.38
C GLY A 393 -16.89 18.94 -14.22
N ALA A 394 -16.69 20.19 -13.83
CA ALA A 394 -15.76 20.57 -12.78
C ALA A 394 -16.00 19.82 -11.47
N LEU A 395 -17.26 19.81 -10.96
CA LEU A 395 -17.63 19.12 -9.73
C LEU A 395 -17.57 17.59 -9.90
N GLY A 396 -18.19 17.06 -10.96
CA GLY A 396 -18.26 15.61 -11.20
C GLY A 396 -16.89 14.97 -11.38
N SER A 397 -15.97 15.62 -12.10
CA SER A 397 -14.61 15.11 -12.28
C SER A 397 -13.82 15.06 -10.96
N MET A 398 -14.00 16.03 -10.07
CA MET A 398 -13.36 16.04 -8.76
C MET A 398 -13.91 14.97 -7.84
N LEU A 399 -15.23 14.84 -7.72
CA LEU A 399 -15.89 13.84 -6.89
C LEU A 399 -15.56 12.41 -7.34
N ALA A 400 -15.58 12.16 -8.66
CA ALA A 400 -15.23 10.88 -9.22
C ALA A 400 -13.77 10.49 -8.90
N GLU A 401 -12.83 11.44 -9.02
CA GLU A 401 -11.43 11.22 -8.66
C GLU A 401 -11.26 10.98 -7.15
N MET A 402 -11.93 11.72 -6.29
CA MET A 402 -11.89 11.52 -4.84
C MET A 402 -12.41 10.15 -4.43
N LEU A 403 -13.54 9.70 -4.97
CA LEU A 403 -14.11 8.38 -4.69
C LEU A 403 -13.15 7.26 -5.10
N VAL A 404 -12.60 7.32 -6.31
CA VAL A 404 -11.69 6.29 -6.83
C VAL A 404 -10.39 6.26 -6.03
N ARG A 405 -9.79 7.41 -5.71
CA ARG A 405 -8.59 7.48 -4.86
C ARG A 405 -8.84 7.02 -3.42
N SER A 406 -10.09 7.07 -2.96
CA SER A 406 -10.51 6.55 -1.65
C SER A 406 -10.95 5.09 -1.67
N GLY A 407 -10.77 4.38 -2.81
CA GLY A 407 -10.90 2.94 -2.92
C GLY A 407 -12.13 2.42 -3.68
N VAL A 408 -12.95 3.29 -4.29
CA VAL A 408 -14.04 2.84 -5.17
C VAL A 408 -13.46 2.30 -6.47
N ILE A 409 -13.76 1.04 -6.79
CA ILE A 409 -13.19 0.34 -7.96
C ILE A 409 -14.11 0.43 -9.17
N GLN A 410 -15.43 0.39 -8.96
CA GLN A 410 -16.43 0.35 -10.03
C GLN A 410 -17.18 1.68 -10.09
N LEU A 411 -16.78 2.53 -11.03
CA LEU A 411 -17.37 3.84 -11.23
C LEU A 411 -17.41 4.16 -12.71
N ASP A 412 -18.59 4.14 -13.30
CA ASP A 412 -18.81 4.49 -14.70
C ASP A 412 -19.19 5.97 -14.84
N ILE A 413 -18.84 6.60 -15.96
CA ILE A 413 -19.05 8.03 -16.20
C ILE A 413 -19.80 8.22 -17.53
N VAL A 414 -20.88 8.98 -17.50
CA VAL A 414 -21.64 9.39 -18.69
C VAL A 414 -21.54 10.89 -18.86
N ASP A 415 -20.95 11.33 -19.96
CA ASP A 415 -20.87 12.74 -20.36
C ASP A 415 -20.66 12.84 -21.87
N TYR A 416 -21.40 13.71 -22.55
CA TYR A 416 -21.29 13.90 -24.00
C TYR A 416 -20.34 15.03 -24.39
N ASP A 417 -19.92 15.85 -23.44
CA ASP A 417 -19.12 17.02 -23.71
C ASP A 417 -17.66 16.73 -24.05
N VAL A 418 -17.09 17.63 -24.82
CA VAL A 418 -15.65 17.73 -25.11
C VAL A 418 -14.98 18.71 -24.15
N LEU A 419 -13.74 18.43 -23.76
CA LEU A 419 -12.98 19.34 -22.92
C LEU A 419 -12.50 20.54 -23.72
N GLU A 420 -12.85 21.73 -23.26
CA GLU A 420 -12.44 23.02 -23.81
C GLU A 420 -11.36 23.69 -22.96
N MET A 421 -10.61 24.62 -23.55
CA MET A 421 -9.51 25.32 -22.85
C MET A 421 -10.01 26.05 -21.59
N GLY A 422 -11.19 26.69 -21.65
CA GLY A 422 -11.81 27.38 -20.51
C GLY A 422 -12.15 26.45 -19.32
N ASN A 423 -12.26 25.15 -19.56
CA ASN A 423 -12.53 24.19 -18.48
C ASN A 423 -11.29 23.91 -17.61
N LEU A 424 -10.05 24.07 -18.14
CA LEU A 424 -8.80 23.69 -17.45
C LEU A 424 -8.62 24.36 -16.09
N THR A 425 -9.16 25.55 -15.89
CA THR A 425 -9.00 26.30 -14.64
C THR A 425 -9.72 25.65 -13.45
N ARG A 426 -10.61 24.70 -13.71
CA ARG A 426 -11.45 24.07 -12.66
C ARG A 426 -11.79 22.59 -12.90
N HIS A 427 -11.24 21.98 -13.95
CA HIS A 427 -11.47 20.56 -14.27
C HIS A 427 -10.28 19.71 -13.84
N SER A 428 -10.53 18.45 -13.47
CA SER A 428 -9.46 17.50 -13.10
C SER A 428 -8.57 17.09 -14.27
N LEU A 429 -9.05 17.21 -15.53
CA LEU A 429 -8.28 16.89 -16.74
C LEU A 429 -7.25 17.98 -17.05
N THR A 430 -6.31 17.65 -17.95
CA THR A 430 -5.15 18.47 -18.26
C THR A 430 -5.19 19.01 -19.71
N ALA A 431 -4.25 19.88 -20.06
CA ALA A 431 -4.13 20.44 -21.40
C ALA A 431 -3.98 19.38 -22.51
N SER A 432 -3.44 18.21 -22.20
CA SER A 432 -3.33 17.08 -23.14
C SER A 432 -4.68 16.46 -23.54
N ASP A 433 -5.75 16.82 -22.83
CA ASP A 433 -7.10 16.29 -23.03
C ASP A 433 -8.03 17.27 -23.75
N ILE A 434 -7.55 18.48 -24.07
CA ILE A 434 -8.32 19.46 -24.86
C ILE A 434 -8.73 18.85 -26.20
N GLY A 435 -9.99 19.04 -26.56
CA GLY A 435 -10.59 18.49 -27.78
C GLY A 435 -11.01 17.02 -27.69
N LYS A 436 -10.82 16.35 -26.53
CA LYS A 436 -11.29 14.99 -26.29
C LYS A 436 -12.57 14.97 -25.46
N TYR A 437 -13.33 13.91 -25.56
CA TYR A 437 -14.52 13.71 -24.73
C TYR A 437 -14.16 13.60 -23.25
N LYS A 438 -14.90 14.32 -22.39
CA LYS A 438 -14.66 14.36 -20.94
C LYS A 438 -14.78 12.99 -20.31
N ALA A 439 -15.81 12.20 -20.63
CA ALA A 439 -16.05 10.89 -20.02
C ALA A 439 -14.89 9.89 -20.25
N THR A 440 -14.44 9.72 -21.49
CA THR A 440 -13.33 8.81 -21.79
C THR A 440 -11.97 9.33 -21.33
N SER A 441 -11.77 10.64 -21.29
CA SER A 441 -10.55 11.24 -20.72
C SER A 441 -10.49 11.04 -19.21
N MET A 442 -11.63 11.15 -18.52
CA MET A 442 -11.73 10.85 -17.11
C MET A 442 -11.50 9.35 -16.82
N GLU A 443 -12.08 8.44 -17.63
CA GLU A 443 -11.78 7.01 -17.52
C GLU A 443 -10.27 6.77 -17.57
N LYS A 444 -9.57 7.32 -18.57
CA LYS A 444 -8.12 7.19 -18.69
C LYS A 444 -7.39 7.72 -17.47
N LYS A 445 -7.75 8.89 -16.99
CA LYS A 445 -7.16 9.50 -15.79
C LYS A 445 -7.37 8.63 -14.55
N LEU A 446 -8.56 8.07 -14.37
CA LEU A 446 -8.89 7.22 -13.21
C LEU A 446 -8.15 5.88 -13.28
N ILE A 447 -7.97 5.29 -14.47
CA ILE A 447 -7.13 4.10 -14.69
C ILE A 447 -5.69 4.39 -14.23
N GLU A 448 -5.12 5.54 -14.57
CA GLU A 448 -3.77 5.93 -14.18
C GLU A 448 -3.66 6.35 -12.70
N SER A 449 -4.76 6.79 -12.08
CA SER A 449 -4.81 7.23 -10.69
C SER A 449 -4.95 6.08 -9.68
N PHE A 450 -5.58 4.97 -10.07
CA PHE A 450 -5.82 3.83 -9.20
C PHE A 450 -5.81 2.51 -9.98
N ILE A 451 -4.79 1.70 -9.77
CA ILE A 451 -4.51 0.47 -10.57
C ILE A 451 -5.63 -0.57 -10.54
N HIS A 452 -6.54 -0.52 -9.56
CA HIS A 452 -7.70 -1.42 -9.46
C HIS A 452 -8.96 -0.88 -10.11
N TYR A 453 -8.96 0.35 -10.60
CA TYR A 453 -10.13 0.94 -11.24
C TYR A 453 -10.55 0.17 -12.51
N ARG A 454 -11.87 -0.06 -12.66
CA ARG A 454 -12.47 -0.87 -13.73
C ARG A 454 -13.60 -0.19 -14.48
N GLY A 455 -13.99 1.02 -14.08
CA GLY A 455 -15.08 1.75 -14.69
C GLY A 455 -14.84 2.11 -16.15
N LYS A 456 -15.90 2.63 -16.80
CA LYS A 456 -15.92 3.05 -18.19
C LYS A 456 -16.45 4.47 -18.35
N GLY A 457 -15.92 5.18 -19.36
CA GLY A 457 -16.45 6.47 -19.81
C GLY A 457 -17.31 6.31 -21.05
N PHE A 458 -18.50 6.90 -21.04
CA PHE A 458 -19.47 6.85 -22.12
C PHE A 458 -19.69 8.25 -22.69
N ASN A 459 -19.27 8.45 -23.95
CA ASN A 459 -19.38 9.72 -24.68
C ASN A 459 -20.76 9.87 -25.31
N MET A 460 -21.78 10.05 -24.49
CA MET A 460 -23.17 10.18 -24.93
C MET A 460 -24.00 10.90 -23.87
N THR A 461 -25.19 11.33 -24.26
CA THR A 461 -26.16 11.88 -23.31
C THR A 461 -26.71 10.77 -22.38
N VAL A 462 -27.18 11.18 -21.20
CA VAL A 462 -27.80 10.23 -20.28
C VAL A 462 -29.06 9.59 -20.86
N GLU A 463 -29.79 10.31 -21.74
CA GLU A 463 -30.96 9.80 -22.43
C GLU A 463 -30.60 8.67 -23.41
N GLU A 464 -29.53 8.81 -24.18
CA GLU A 464 -28.98 7.77 -25.06
C GLU A 464 -28.46 6.59 -24.26
N PHE A 465 -27.81 6.85 -23.13
CA PHE A 465 -27.34 5.82 -22.21
C PHE A 465 -28.46 4.94 -21.69
N PHE A 466 -29.57 5.52 -21.23
CA PHE A 466 -30.74 4.77 -20.78
C PHE A 466 -31.52 4.04 -21.88
N LYS A 467 -31.33 4.39 -23.14
CA LYS A 467 -31.93 3.71 -24.30
C LYS A 467 -31.14 2.50 -24.77
N LYS A 468 -29.90 2.33 -24.35
CA LYS A 468 -29.09 1.17 -24.73
C LYS A 468 -29.66 -0.12 -24.13
N GLN A 469 -30.01 -1.09 -25.00
CA GLN A 469 -30.61 -2.36 -24.59
C GLN A 469 -29.67 -3.28 -23.80
N ASP A 470 -28.36 -3.08 -23.92
CA ASP A 470 -27.34 -3.90 -23.25
C ASP A 470 -27.02 -3.43 -21.83
N PHE A 471 -27.76 -2.44 -21.31
CA PHE A 471 -27.52 -1.84 -19.99
C PHE A 471 -28.61 -2.25 -19.01
N ASP A 472 -28.24 -3.06 -18.02
CA ASP A 472 -29.08 -3.30 -16.85
C ASP A 472 -28.76 -2.25 -15.76
N MET A 473 -29.69 -1.31 -15.55
CA MET A 473 -29.55 -0.29 -14.49
C MET A 473 -29.52 -0.90 -13.09
N ASN A 474 -30.00 -2.12 -12.90
CA ASN A 474 -29.94 -2.83 -11.63
C ASN A 474 -28.50 -3.28 -11.27
N GLU A 475 -27.54 -3.16 -12.18
CA GLU A 475 -26.14 -3.37 -11.88
C GLU A 475 -25.52 -2.24 -11.03
N TYR A 476 -26.14 -1.06 -10.98
CA TYR A 476 -25.66 0.08 -10.21
C TYR A 476 -26.33 0.13 -8.83
N ASP A 477 -25.55 0.49 -7.82
CA ASP A 477 -26.03 0.74 -6.46
C ASP A 477 -26.31 2.22 -6.23
N VAL A 478 -25.57 3.10 -6.90
CA VAL A 478 -25.60 4.55 -6.69
C VAL A 478 -25.47 5.29 -8.01
N ILE A 479 -26.35 6.26 -8.25
CA ILE A 479 -26.17 7.29 -9.30
C ILE A 479 -25.80 8.59 -8.61
N ILE A 480 -24.72 9.25 -9.11
CA ILE A 480 -24.36 10.61 -8.72
C ILE A 480 -24.55 11.53 -9.92
N GLU A 481 -25.53 12.43 -9.84
CA GLU A 481 -25.83 13.42 -10.84
C GLU A 481 -25.15 14.73 -10.45
N THR A 482 -24.36 15.31 -11.37
CA THR A 482 -23.56 16.53 -11.15
C THR A 482 -23.68 17.54 -12.29
N THR A 483 -24.67 17.35 -13.17
CA THR A 483 -24.84 18.25 -14.33
C THR A 483 -25.43 19.60 -13.98
N GLY A 484 -26.17 19.66 -12.85
CA GLY A 484 -26.97 20.82 -12.49
C GLY A 484 -28.10 21.11 -13.50
N ASN A 485 -28.51 20.11 -14.29
CA ASN A 485 -29.53 20.24 -15.32
C ASN A 485 -30.83 19.55 -14.89
N ASP A 486 -31.86 20.34 -14.66
CA ASP A 486 -33.17 19.86 -14.24
C ASP A 486 -33.75 18.76 -15.13
N LYS A 487 -33.54 18.85 -16.47
CA LYS A 487 -34.06 17.84 -17.41
C LYS A 487 -33.39 16.48 -17.22
N VAL A 488 -32.07 16.47 -16.88
CA VAL A 488 -31.33 15.25 -16.59
C VAL A 488 -31.85 14.62 -15.31
N LEU A 489 -32.07 15.44 -14.29
CA LEU A 489 -32.59 14.97 -13.01
C LEU A 489 -34.02 14.45 -13.14
N ASP A 490 -34.91 15.15 -13.88
CA ASP A 490 -36.27 14.72 -14.20
C ASP A 490 -36.27 13.37 -14.95
N LEU A 491 -35.32 13.20 -15.88
CA LEU A 491 -35.17 11.94 -16.62
C LEU A 491 -34.77 10.78 -15.70
N ILE A 492 -33.78 10.98 -14.82
CA ILE A 492 -33.35 9.95 -13.84
C ILE A 492 -34.54 9.56 -12.94
N ALA A 493 -35.26 10.55 -12.40
CA ALA A 493 -36.41 10.32 -11.54
C ALA A 493 -37.54 9.54 -12.26
N SER A 494 -37.76 9.82 -13.55
CA SER A 494 -38.78 9.12 -14.36
C SER A 494 -38.53 7.62 -14.52
N LYS A 495 -37.29 7.15 -14.33
CA LYS A 495 -36.89 5.74 -14.51
C LYS A 495 -37.31 4.84 -13.34
N LYS A 496 -37.71 5.40 -12.21
CA LYS A 496 -38.16 4.66 -11.00
C LYS A 496 -37.17 3.55 -10.59
N LEU A 497 -35.89 3.91 -10.54
CA LEU A 497 -34.79 2.98 -10.24
C LEU A 497 -34.77 2.63 -8.75
N ASN A 498 -34.56 1.36 -8.43
CA ASN A 498 -34.44 0.91 -7.04
C ASN A 498 -32.97 0.99 -6.57
N LEU A 499 -32.42 2.20 -6.50
CA LEU A 499 -31.04 2.47 -6.13
C LEU A 499 -30.94 3.83 -5.42
N ILE A 500 -29.75 4.20 -4.99
CA ILE A 500 -29.50 5.50 -4.37
C ILE A 500 -29.26 6.53 -5.46
N VAL A 501 -30.01 7.62 -5.44
CA VAL A 501 -29.82 8.77 -6.33
C VAL A 501 -29.28 9.93 -5.51
N ILE A 502 -28.13 10.44 -5.88
CA ILE A 502 -27.49 11.60 -5.28
C ILE A 502 -27.44 12.70 -6.34
N SER A 503 -28.12 13.79 -6.13
CA SER A 503 -27.98 14.98 -6.97
C SER A 503 -27.15 16.02 -6.24
N THR A 504 -26.10 16.51 -6.92
CA THR A 504 -25.25 17.56 -6.38
C THR A 504 -25.14 18.71 -7.35
N SER A 505 -25.42 19.92 -6.88
CA SER A 505 -25.32 21.15 -7.67
C SER A 505 -24.72 22.29 -6.87
N LEU A 506 -24.22 23.29 -7.58
CA LEU A 506 -23.54 24.45 -7.00
C LEU A 506 -24.42 25.71 -7.14
N GLY A 507 -24.50 26.47 -6.08
CA GLY A 507 -24.98 27.85 -6.10
C GLY A 507 -23.97 28.79 -6.76
N LEU A 508 -24.38 30.02 -7.02
CA LEU A 508 -23.57 31.04 -7.70
C LEU A 508 -22.20 31.23 -7.00
N TYR A 509 -21.16 31.44 -7.81
CA TYR A 509 -19.76 31.61 -7.35
C TYR A 509 -19.23 30.47 -6.47
N ALA A 510 -19.85 29.28 -6.56
CA ALA A 510 -19.57 28.19 -5.64
C ALA A 510 -19.60 28.62 -4.16
N LYS A 511 -20.58 29.46 -3.82
CA LYS A 511 -20.82 29.88 -2.44
C LYS A 511 -21.46 28.77 -1.65
N ARG A 512 -22.45 28.11 -2.26
CA ARG A 512 -23.21 26.99 -1.67
C ARG A 512 -23.15 25.75 -2.54
N MET A 513 -23.38 24.60 -1.92
CA MET A 513 -23.58 23.33 -2.62
C MET A 513 -24.81 22.66 -2.05
N TYR A 514 -25.64 22.16 -2.93
CA TYR A 514 -26.87 21.43 -2.62
C TYR A 514 -26.61 19.94 -2.83
N ILE A 515 -26.88 19.13 -1.82
CA ILE A 515 -26.68 17.67 -1.82
C ILE A 515 -28.00 17.04 -1.46
N ASN A 516 -28.64 16.38 -2.43
CA ASN A 516 -29.90 15.67 -2.25
C ASN A 516 -29.66 14.18 -2.43
N ILE A 517 -29.99 13.38 -1.42
CA ILE A 517 -29.82 11.93 -1.41
C ILE A 517 -31.18 11.28 -1.19
N GLN A 518 -31.56 10.40 -2.11
CA GLN A 518 -32.84 9.69 -2.08
C GLN A 518 -32.64 8.21 -2.40
N HIS A 519 -33.48 7.37 -1.83
CA HIS A 519 -33.44 5.92 -1.96
C HIS A 519 -34.71 5.38 -2.62
N GLY A 520 -34.56 4.32 -3.42
CA GLY A 520 -35.68 3.62 -4.01
C GLY A 520 -36.28 4.24 -5.26
N SER A 521 -37.49 3.83 -5.62
CA SER A 521 -38.13 4.14 -6.91
C SER A 521 -38.85 5.49 -6.97
N LYS A 522 -38.89 6.25 -5.87
CA LYS A 522 -39.52 7.55 -5.81
C LYS A 522 -38.50 8.65 -5.52
N VAL A 523 -38.01 9.29 -6.57
CA VAL A 523 -37.20 10.49 -6.43
C VAL A 523 -38.15 11.70 -6.45
N GLU A 524 -38.38 12.31 -5.27
CA GLU A 524 -39.30 13.45 -5.11
C GLU A 524 -38.61 14.78 -5.44
N LEU A 525 -38.55 15.11 -6.71
CA LEU A 525 -37.87 16.32 -7.20
C LEU A 525 -38.58 17.61 -6.85
N THR A 526 -39.89 17.60 -6.73
CA THR A 526 -40.67 18.81 -6.41
C THR A 526 -40.28 19.32 -5.04
N LYS A 527 -40.26 18.46 -4.02
CA LYS A 527 -39.84 18.84 -2.67
C LYS A 527 -38.40 19.32 -2.62
N PHE A 528 -37.51 18.69 -3.40
CA PHE A 528 -36.12 19.14 -3.52
C PHE A 528 -36.04 20.56 -4.09
N LYS A 529 -36.66 20.81 -5.26
CA LYS A 529 -36.64 22.10 -5.94
C LYS A 529 -37.21 23.22 -5.06
N GLU A 530 -38.36 22.98 -4.42
CA GLU A 530 -38.95 23.92 -3.48
C GLU A 530 -38.04 24.23 -2.28
N SER A 531 -37.38 23.22 -1.76
CA SER A 531 -36.51 23.36 -0.58
C SER A 531 -35.21 24.13 -0.82
N ILE A 532 -34.73 24.21 -2.08
CA ILE A 532 -33.52 24.97 -2.45
C ILE A 532 -33.84 26.36 -3.03
N LEU A 533 -35.09 26.65 -3.41
CA LEU A 533 -35.47 27.89 -4.09
C LEU A 533 -35.09 29.12 -3.27
N GLU A 534 -35.37 29.14 -1.98
CA GLU A 534 -34.99 30.20 -1.05
C GLU A 534 -33.49 30.55 -1.12
N TRP A 535 -32.66 29.54 -1.24
CA TRP A 535 -31.19 29.69 -1.26
C TRP A 535 -30.69 30.15 -2.64
N ILE A 536 -31.36 29.71 -3.70
CA ILE A 536 -31.09 30.21 -5.06
C ILE A 536 -31.43 31.70 -5.16
N GLU A 537 -32.54 32.10 -4.54
CA GLU A 537 -32.94 33.53 -4.50
C GLU A 537 -31.93 34.34 -3.67
N LYS A 538 -31.53 33.86 -2.52
CA LYS A 538 -30.45 34.49 -1.72
C LYS A 538 -29.15 34.64 -2.51
N ASP A 539 -28.73 33.63 -3.26
CA ASP A 539 -27.55 33.72 -4.12
C ASP A 539 -27.74 34.80 -5.19
N ARG A 540 -28.91 34.90 -5.81
CA ARG A 540 -29.22 35.92 -6.82
C ARG A 540 -29.16 37.34 -6.24
N GLU A 541 -29.68 37.52 -5.04
CA GLU A 541 -29.63 38.81 -4.34
C GLU A 541 -28.19 39.17 -3.96
N GLU A 542 -27.46 38.25 -3.33
CA GLU A 542 -26.09 38.45 -2.87
C GLU A 542 -25.15 38.80 -4.01
N PHE A 543 -25.30 38.17 -5.18
CA PHE A 543 -24.46 38.37 -6.36
C PHE A 543 -25.10 39.23 -7.46
N SER A 544 -26.21 39.93 -7.17
CA SER A 544 -26.92 40.77 -8.14
C SER A 544 -26.09 41.89 -8.75
N HIS A 545 -25.08 42.37 -8.02
CA HIS A 545 -24.16 43.44 -8.43
C HIS A 545 -22.90 42.92 -9.17
N MET A 546 -22.74 41.61 -9.31
CA MET A 546 -21.55 41.02 -9.93
C MET A 546 -21.82 40.67 -11.40
N GLU A 547 -20.90 41.07 -12.28
CA GLU A 547 -20.96 40.66 -13.67
C GLU A 547 -20.40 39.25 -13.85
N TYR A 548 -21.15 38.41 -14.61
CA TYR A 548 -20.66 37.10 -14.99
C TYR A 548 -19.54 37.22 -16.03
N PRO A 549 -18.45 36.46 -15.89
CA PRO A 549 -17.47 36.33 -16.96
C PRO A 549 -18.16 35.80 -18.23
N ARG A 550 -17.71 36.27 -19.37
CA ARG A 550 -18.32 35.96 -20.68
C ARG A 550 -17.26 35.36 -21.58
N ASP A 551 -17.65 34.39 -22.41
CA ASP A 551 -16.77 33.78 -23.40
C ASP A 551 -17.12 34.33 -24.81
N GLY A 552 -16.08 34.66 -25.58
CA GLY A 552 -16.19 35.05 -26.98
C GLY A 552 -16.42 36.52 -27.28
N LEU A 553 -16.26 36.86 -28.57
CA LEU A 553 -16.54 38.18 -29.16
C LEU A 553 -17.85 38.08 -29.96
N GLY A 554 -18.94 38.64 -29.43
CA GLY A 554 -20.20 38.78 -30.17
C GLY A 554 -21.38 37.97 -29.68
N CYS A 555 -21.27 36.68 -29.37
CA CYS A 555 -22.28 35.89 -28.66
C CYS A 555 -21.83 35.69 -27.22
N TRP A 556 -22.43 36.43 -26.33
CA TRP A 556 -22.02 36.52 -24.93
C TRP A 556 -22.70 35.42 -24.11
N HIS A 557 -22.04 34.27 -23.96
CA HIS A 557 -22.51 33.25 -23.04
C HIS A 557 -21.94 33.52 -21.64
N PRO A 558 -22.78 33.76 -20.63
CA PRO A 558 -22.32 33.89 -19.26
C PRO A 558 -21.71 32.58 -18.78
N LEU A 559 -20.48 32.61 -18.29
CA LEU A 559 -19.80 31.49 -17.73
C LEU A 559 -20.11 31.39 -16.23
N PHE A 560 -20.21 30.15 -15.72
CA PHE A 560 -20.37 29.93 -14.29
C PHE A 560 -19.06 30.28 -13.56
N PRO A 561 -19.05 31.30 -12.71
CA PRO A 561 -17.85 31.76 -12.05
C PRO A 561 -17.57 30.91 -10.80
N ALA A 562 -16.52 30.11 -10.83
CA ALA A 562 -16.07 29.34 -9.68
C ALA A 562 -14.57 29.12 -9.76
N ARG A 563 -13.86 29.34 -8.64
CA ARG A 563 -12.45 29.01 -8.48
C ARG A 563 -12.30 27.55 -8.09
N ILE A 564 -11.19 26.91 -8.49
CA ILE A 564 -10.93 25.51 -8.24
C ILE A 564 -10.84 25.20 -6.73
N ASP A 565 -10.24 26.07 -5.94
CA ASP A 565 -10.13 25.90 -4.48
C ASP A 565 -11.52 25.91 -3.81
N HIS A 566 -12.43 26.80 -4.23
CA HIS A 566 -13.81 26.84 -3.73
C HIS A 566 -14.57 25.56 -4.05
N LEU A 567 -14.42 25.08 -5.28
CA LEU A 567 -15.01 23.80 -5.72
C LEU A 567 -14.46 22.62 -4.92
N SER A 568 -13.14 22.57 -4.76
CA SER A 568 -12.46 21.47 -4.04
C SER A 568 -12.89 21.40 -2.57
N MET A 569 -13.07 22.57 -1.92
CA MET A 569 -13.55 22.61 -0.53
C MET A 569 -14.96 22.04 -0.38
N LEU A 570 -15.89 22.47 -1.25
CA LEU A 570 -17.26 21.97 -1.23
C LEU A 570 -17.32 20.48 -1.60
N ALA A 571 -16.60 20.07 -2.65
CA ALA A 571 -16.51 18.67 -3.05
C ALA A 571 -15.96 17.78 -1.93
N SER A 572 -14.87 18.20 -1.28
CA SER A 572 -14.27 17.45 -0.17
C SER A 572 -15.23 17.32 1.03
N SER A 573 -15.90 18.43 1.38
CA SER A 573 -16.86 18.43 2.49
C SER A 573 -18.09 17.56 2.19
N SER A 574 -18.51 17.49 0.93
CA SER A 574 -19.64 16.64 0.53
C SER A 574 -19.35 15.14 0.63
N MET A 575 -18.09 14.72 0.52
CA MET A 575 -17.70 13.30 0.60
C MET A 575 -18.16 12.63 1.92
N SER A 576 -17.91 13.31 3.05
CA SER A 576 -18.32 12.78 4.37
C SER A 576 -19.84 12.72 4.53
N ILE A 577 -20.57 13.68 3.95
CA ILE A 577 -22.04 13.70 3.97
C ILE A 577 -22.57 12.54 3.13
N ILE A 578 -22.06 12.37 1.93
CA ILE A 578 -22.44 11.29 1.01
C ILE A 578 -22.17 9.93 1.65
N GLU A 579 -20.99 9.72 2.20
CA GLU A 579 -20.64 8.47 2.87
C GLU A 579 -21.58 8.17 4.05
N SER A 580 -21.78 9.14 4.94
CA SER A 580 -22.64 8.99 6.12
C SER A 580 -24.09 8.62 5.74
N ASP A 581 -24.65 9.31 4.75
CA ASP A 581 -26.05 9.10 4.39
C ASP A 581 -26.28 7.80 3.62
N ILE A 582 -25.35 7.39 2.78
CA ILE A 582 -25.40 6.08 2.13
C ILE A 582 -25.34 4.96 3.18
N LEU A 583 -24.45 5.06 4.17
CA LEU A 583 -24.27 4.04 5.22
C LEU A 583 -25.48 3.95 6.14
N GLN A 584 -26.09 5.09 6.46
CA GLN A 584 -27.26 5.15 7.34
C GLN A 584 -28.59 4.94 6.59
N THR A 585 -28.53 4.78 5.27
CA THR A 585 -29.72 4.65 4.41
C THR A 585 -30.68 5.83 4.62
N LYS A 586 -30.13 7.04 4.74
CA LYS A 586 -30.92 8.25 4.99
C LYS A 586 -31.22 8.98 3.71
N GLU A 587 -32.49 9.35 3.54
CA GLU A 587 -32.90 10.35 2.57
C GLU A 587 -32.72 11.74 3.16
N SER A 588 -32.00 12.60 2.47
CA SER A 588 -31.65 13.92 3.01
C SER A 588 -31.47 14.98 1.96
N LEU A 589 -31.73 16.21 2.36
CA LEU A 589 -31.25 17.42 1.69
C LEU A 589 -30.28 18.15 2.63
N THR A 590 -29.05 18.28 2.19
CA THR A 590 -28.01 19.06 2.91
C THR A 590 -27.54 20.22 2.06
N ILE A 591 -27.54 21.42 2.64
CA ILE A 591 -26.99 22.63 2.03
C ILE A 591 -25.76 23.03 2.82
N ILE A 592 -24.61 23.05 2.15
CA ILE A 592 -23.36 23.52 2.73
C ILE A 592 -22.96 24.86 2.14
N GLU A 593 -22.33 25.71 2.94
CA GLU A 593 -21.85 27.02 2.54
C GLU A 593 -20.37 27.20 2.86
N ARG A 594 -19.68 27.84 1.93
CA ARG A 594 -18.29 28.25 2.09
C ARG A 594 -18.22 29.62 2.75
N GLY A 595 -17.54 29.71 3.89
CA GLY A 595 -17.21 30.95 4.58
C GLY A 595 -16.00 31.70 3.99
N GLU A 596 -15.79 32.92 4.43
CA GLU A 596 -14.73 33.82 3.89
C GLU A 596 -13.31 33.28 4.14
N LEU A 597 -13.04 32.70 5.30
CA LEU A 597 -11.73 32.20 5.69
C LEU A 597 -11.51 30.71 5.34
N GLY A 598 -12.24 30.20 4.35
CA GLY A 598 -12.07 28.81 3.92
C GLY A 598 -12.77 27.78 4.82
N THR A 599 -13.69 28.20 5.65
CA THR A 599 -14.57 27.29 6.40
C THR A 599 -15.69 26.76 5.51
N VAL A 600 -16.17 25.55 5.79
CA VAL A 600 -17.42 25.03 5.21
C VAL A 600 -18.34 24.65 6.35
N SER A 601 -19.57 25.14 6.31
CA SER A 601 -20.59 24.89 7.33
C SER A 601 -21.86 24.34 6.70
N ILE A 602 -22.60 23.54 7.45
CA ILE A 602 -23.92 23.07 7.07
C ILE A 602 -24.91 24.20 7.44
N LEU A 603 -25.55 24.76 6.41
CA LEU A 603 -26.58 25.78 6.62
C LEU A 603 -27.95 25.16 6.92
N LYS A 604 -28.29 24.07 6.22
CA LYS A 604 -29.55 23.38 6.38
C LYS A 604 -29.32 21.88 6.16
N ARG A 605 -29.91 21.09 7.03
CA ARG A 605 -30.04 19.66 6.83
C ARG A 605 -31.45 19.24 7.17
N LYS A 606 -32.12 18.61 6.21
CA LYS A 606 -33.42 18.03 6.36
C LYS A 606 -33.32 16.53 6.03
N GLU A 607 -33.68 15.68 6.96
CA GLU A 607 -33.87 14.26 6.72
C GLU A 607 -35.35 14.03 6.36
N PHE A 608 -35.60 13.22 5.35
CA PHE A 608 -36.94 12.87 4.94
C PHE A 608 -37.31 11.53 5.61
N THR A 609 -38.46 11.48 6.28
CA THR A 609 -38.97 10.27 6.93
C THR A 609 -40.18 9.77 6.18
N ASP A 610 -40.49 8.46 6.25
CA ASP A 610 -41.64 7.82 5.61
C ASP A 610 -43.02 8.41 6.09
N GLY A 611 -43.21 9.66 5.98
CA GLY A 611 -44.42 10.34 6.45
C GLY A 611 -44.46 11.84 6.19
N ASP A 612 -43.39 12.43 5.68
CA ASP A 612 -43.28 13.85 5.34
C ASP A 612 -43.76 14.20 3.91
#